data_ba6356a0676c1ad28d4d8572815fb595
#
_entry.id   ba6356a0676c1ad28d4d8572815fb595
#
_cell.length_a   1.000
_cell.length_b   1.000
_cell.length_c   1.000
_cell.angle_alpha   90.00
_cell.angle_beta   90.00
_cell.angle_gamma   90.00
#
_symmetry.space_group_name_H-M   'P 1'
#
loop_
_entity.id
_entity.type
_entity.pdbx_description
1 polymer ?
#
loop_
_entity_poly.entity_id
_entity_poly.type
_entity_poly.pdbx_seq_one_letter_code
_entity_poly.pdbx_strand_id
1 'polypeptide(L)'
;NRSLSELQRVIDVTREMIPFHSDTETPVIITNVGGFSEERPLPKEERRPLYEMIADGLNQLDADGVEIIPQTMPPFPWHFGGQRHHNLFVDADEIQWFCETYGVRVCLDISHSKLACSHTGASFDEFIELIGPHTAHLHIVDAEGVDGEGLQIGDGEIDFAALSRQLTRVAPNAGFIPEVWQG
;
A
#
# COMPACT_ATOMS: atom_id res chain seq x y z
N ASN A 1 -4.64 6.88 -21.49
CA ASN A 1 -5.36 6.62 -20.24
C ASN A 1 -5.19 7.84 -19.31
N ARG A 2 -6.31 8.38 -18.78
CA ARG A 2 -6.28 9.60 -17.94
C ARG A 2 -5.43 9.39 -16.68
N SER A 3 -5.57 8.25 -15.99
CA SER A 3 -4.83 7.95 -14.76
C SER A 3 -3.31 7.94 -15.00
N LEU A 4 -2.84 7.34 -16.09
CA LEU A 4 -1.41 7.34 -16.44
C LEU A 4 -0.91 8.76 -16.76
N SER A 5 -1.73 9.56 -17.45
CA SER A 5 -1.37 10.96 -17.74
C SER A 5 -1.28 11.81 -16.46
N GLU A 6 -2.19 11.60 -15.49
CA GLU A 6 -2.11 12.32 -14.21
C GLU A 6 -0.90 11.85 -13.38
N LEU A 7 -0.64 10.53 -13.34
CA LEU A 7 0.53 10.01 -12.61
C LEU A 7 1.84 10.48 -13.23
N GLN A 8 1.94 10.57 -14.58
CA GLN A 8 3.10 11.15 -15.24
C GLN A 8 3.32 12.62 -14.84
N ARG A 9 2.24 13.40 -14.72
CA ARG A 9 2.35 14.79 -14.22
C ARG A 9 2.87 14.85 -12.79
N VAL A 10 2.45 13.93 -11.91
CA VAL A 10 2.98 13.83 -10.54
C VAL A 10 4.48 13.52 -10.57
N ILE A 11 4.91 12.59 -11.41
CA ILE A 11 6.33 12.28 -11.62
C ILE A 11 7.12 13.52 -12.04
N ASP A 12 6.63 14.24 -13.05
CA ASP A 12 7.30 15.42 -13.58
C ASP A 12 7.44 16.52 -12.52
N VAL A 13 6.37 16.78 -11.74
CA VAL A 13 6.41 17.73 -10.63
C VAL A 13 7.37 17.27 -9.52
N THR A 14 7.36 15.96 -9.18
CA THR A 14 8.28 15.40 -8.18
C THR A 14 9.74 15.61 -8.60
N ARG A 15 10.06 15.41 -9.86
CA ARG A 15 11.40 15.67 -10.41
C ARG A 15 11.81 17.13 -10.28
N GLU A 16 10.91 18.08 -10.55
CA GLU A 16 11.17 19.51 -10.36
C GLU A 16 11.45 19.85 -8.89
N MET A 17 10.92 19.07 -7.96
CA MET A 17 11.12 19.25 -6.51
C MET A 17 12.42 18.64 -5.98
N ILE A 18 13.05 17.70 -6.70
CA ILE A 18 14.28 17.01 -6.26
C ILE A 18 15.37 17.97 -5.75
N PRO A 19 15.67 19.13 -6.38
CA PRO A 19 16.69 20.04 -5.89
C PRO A 19 16.43 20.62 -4.50
N PHE A 20 15.20 20.49 -3.99
CA PHE A 20 14.80 20.99 -2.66
C PHE A 20 14.78 19.88 -1.59
N HIS A 21 15.07 18.63 -1.97
CA HIS A 21 15.20 17.49 -1.07
C HIS A 21 16.67 17.16 -0.78
N SER A 22 16.91 16.28 0.20
CA SER A 22 18.27 15.82 0.46
C SER A 22 18.79 14.93 -0.68
N ASP A 23 20.02 15.13 -1.09
CA ASP A 23 20.66 14.52 -2.28
C ASP A 23 20.86 12.98 -2.19
N THR A 24 20.35 12.30 -1.18
CA THR A 24 20.76 10.92 -0.89
C THR A 24 19.71 9.85 -1.15
N GLU A 25 18.45 10.21 -1.39
CA GLU A 25 17.36 9.22 -1.55
C GLU A 25 16.53 9.50 -2.79
N THR A 26 16.18 8.44 -3.52
CA THR A 26 15.21 8.53 -4.62
C THR A 26 13.82 8.83 -4.05
N PRO A 27 13.16 9.92 -4.51
CA PRO A 27 11.81 10.22 -4.09
C PRO A 27 10.84 9.09 -4.41
N VAL A 28 9.96 8.80 -3.47
CA VAL A 28 8.93 7.77 -3.59
C VAL A 28 7.58 8.41 -3.85
N ILE A 29 6.87 7.92 -4.85
CA ILE A 29 5.48 8.29 -5.16
C ILE A 29 4.58 7.13 -4.79
N ILE A 30 3.76 7.32 -3.75
CA ILE A 30 2.79 6.33 -3.30
C ILE A 30 1.51 6.49 -4.10
N THR A 31 0.96 5.38 -4.58
CA THR A 31 -0.27 5.39 -5.37
C THR A 31 -1.25 4.30 -4.94
N ASN A 32 -2.53 4.67 -4.86
CA ASN A 32 -3.61 3.73 -4.66
C ASN A 32 -4.06 3.18 -6.00
N VAL A 33 -4.05 1.87 -6.13
CA VAL A 33 -4.40 1.15 -7.36
C VAL A 33 -5.39 0.03 -7.08
N GLY A 34 -6.12 -0.43 -8.11
CA GLY A 34 -6.90 -1.65 -8.05
C GLY A 34 -8.40 -1.54 -8.17
N GLY A 35 -8.96 -0.35 -8.09
CA GLY A 35 -10.40 -0.12 -8.27
C GLY A 35 -11.29 -0.80 -7.24
N PHE A 36 -12.59 -0.55 -7.35
CA PHE A 36 -13.60 -0.99 -6.38
C PHE A 36 -14.71 -1.77 -7.07
N SER A 37 -15.34 -2.67 -6.32
CA SER A 37 -16.60 -3.30 -6.65
C SER A 37 -17.66 -2.99 -5.59
N GLU A 38 -18.94 -2.97 -5.97
CA GLU A 38 -20.04 -2.51 -5.09
C GLU A 38 -20.67 -3.65 -4.29
N GLU A 39 -20.86 -4.82 -4.90
CA GLU A 39 -21.61 -5.91 -4.27
C GLU A 39 -20.72 -6.92 -3.54
N ARG A 40 -19.54 -7.20 -4.07
CA ARG A 40 -18.59 -8.17 -3.53
C ARG A 40 -17.20 -7.92 -4.11
N PRO A 41 -16.12 -8.37 -3.42
CA PRO A 41 -14.80 -8.36 -4.01
C PRO A 41 -14.76 -9.28 -5.24
N LEU A 42 -13.92 -8.93 -6.21
CA LEU A 42 -13.69 -9.79 -7.39
C LEU A 42 -13.07 -11.13 -6.97
N PRO A 43 -13.47 -12.24 -7.60
CA PRO A 43 -12.79 -13.52 -7.43
C PRO A 43 -11.29 -13.44 -7.77
N LYS A 44 -10.47 -14.28 -7.14
CA LYS A 44 -8.99 -14.27 -7.34
C LYS A 44 -8.60 -14.42 -8.81
N GLU A 45 -9.31 -15.28 -9.55
CA GLU A 45 -9.08 -15.53 -10.98
C GLU A 45 -9.32 -14.29 -11.87
N GLU A 46 -10.18 -13.37 -11.42
CA GLU A 46 -10.45 -12.12 -12.13
C GLU A 46 -9.46 -11.00 -11.76
N ARG A 47 -8.75 -11.12 -10.63
CA ARG A 47 -7.82 -10.09 -10.14
C ARG A 47 -6.46 -10.14 -10.84
N ARG A 48 -5.98 -11.34 -11.17
CA ARG A 48 -4.66 -11.52 -11.81
C ARG A 48 -4.44 -10.67 -13.06
N PRO A 49 -5.37 -10.67 -14.04
CA PRO A 49 -5.26 -9.81 -15.23
C PRO A 49 -5.23 -8.30 -14.90
N LEU A 50 -5.85 -7.90 -13.78
CA LEU A 50 -5.83 -6.50 -13.34
C LEU A 50 -4.46 -6.10 -12.78
N TYR A 51 -3.79 -6.99 -12.04
CA TYR A 51 -2.40 -6.78 -11.62
C TYR A 51 -1.45 -6.66 -12.81
N GLU A 52 -1.63 -7.50 -13.84
CA GLU A 52 -0.86 -7.42 -15.09
C GLU A 52 -1.08 -6.07 -15.78
N MET A 53 -2.33 -5.59 -15.83
CA MET A 53 -2.66 -4.28 -16.39
C MET A 53 -2.02 -3.13 -15.61
N ILE A 54 -1.90 -3.24 -14.26
CA ILE A 54 -1.20 -2.25 -13.44
C ILE A 54 0.28 -2.26 -13.79
N ALA A 55 0.93 -3.41 -13.85
CA ALA A 55 2.34 -3.52 -14.21
C ALA A 55 2.63 -2.94 -15.60
N ASP A 56 1.79 -3.26 -16.59
CA ASP A 56 1.88 -2.68 -17.93
C ASP A 56 1.68 -1.16 -17.92
N GLY A 57 0.80 -0.66 -17.05
CA GLY A 57 0.58 0.78 -16.88
C GLY A 57 1.81 1.47 -16.28
N LEU A 58 2.37 0.91 -15.21
CA LEU A 58 3.59 1.45 -14.58
C LEU A 58 4.78 1.47 -15.55
N ASN A 59 4.92 0.43 -16.37
CA ASN A 59 5.98 0.33 -17.38
C ASN A 59 5.86 1.37 -18.54
N GLN A 60 4.70 1.99 -18.71
CA GLN A 60 4.50 3.05 -19.72
C GLN A 60 4.92 4.44 -19.22
N LEU A 61 5.19 4.58 -17.92
CA LEU A 61 5.57 5.84 -17.30
C LEU A 61 7.09 6.07 -17.43
N ASP A 62 7.47 7.30 -17.67
CA ASP A 62 8.85 7.72 -17.50
C ASP A 62 9.10 8.03 -16.02
N ALA A 63 9.57 7.03 -15.28
CA ALA A 63 9.82 7.12 -13.84
C ALA A 63 11.31 7.35 -13.49
N ASP A 64 12.14 7.78 -14.46
CA ASP A 64 13.56 8.05 -14.18
C ASP A 64 13.74 9.05 -13.04
N GLY A 65 14.55 8.71 -12.04
CA GLY A 65 14.82 9.53 -10.85
C GLY A 65 13.74 9.51 -9.76
N VAL A 66 12.66 8.73 -9.91
CA VAL A 66 11.63 8.53 -8.86
C VAL A 66 11.24 7.06 -8.78
N GLU A 67 10.69 6.63 -7.65
CA GLU A 67 10.15 5.30 -7.48
C GLU A 67 8.63 5.36 -7.27
N ILE A 68 7.86 4.63 -8.05
CA ILE A 68 6.41 4.55 -7.90
C ILE A 68 6.07 3.25 -7.19
N ILE A 69 5.41 3.35 -6.05
CA ILE A 69 5.03 2.20 -5.24
C ILE A 69 3.51 2.16 -5.00
N PRO A 70 2.85 1.04 -5.30
CA PRO A 70 1.49 0.80 -4.85
C PRO A 70 1.40 0.68 -3.33
N GLN A 71 0.28 1.10 -2.76
CA GLN A 71 0.00 0.95 -1.33
C GLN A 71 -0.83 -0.32 -1.08
N THR A 72 -0.60 -1.00 0.06
CA THR A 72 -1.52 -2.03 0.56
C THR A 72 -2.84 -1.40 0.96
N MET A 73 -3.96 -2.04 0.62
CA MET A 73 -5.29 -1.43 0.71
C MET A 73 -6.20 -2.14 1.72
N PRO A 74 -7.09 -1.39 2.41
CA PRO A 74 -8.08 -2.00 3.29
C PRO A 74 -9.15 -2.72 2.46
N PRO A 75 -9.85 -3.71 3.04
CA PRO A 75 -10.89 -4.44 2.30
C PRO A 75 -12.12 -3.57 2.00
N PHE A 76 -12.40 -2.58 2.87
CA PHE A 76 -13.56 -1.68 2.81
C PHE A 76 -13.15 -0.22 2.98
N PRO A 77 -12.51 0.42 1.99
CA PRO A 77 -12.13 1.82 2.11
C PRO A 77 -13.35 2.75 2.14
N TRP A 78 -13.31 3.72 3.04
CA TRP A 78 -14.35 4.75 3.19
C TRP A 78 -14.21 5.83 2.11
N HIS A 79 -14.49 5.51 0.86
CA HIS A 79 -14.44 6.49 -0.20
C HIS A 79 -15.82 6.79 -0.78
N PHE A 80 -16.09 8.06 -1.03
CA PHE A 80 -17.26 8.55 -1.79
C PHE A 80 -18.64 8.15 -1.23
N GLY A 81 -18.80 8.15 0.10
CA GLY A 81 -20.10 8.03 0.75
C GLY A 81 -20.68 6.62 0.81
N GLY A 82 -19.87 5.60 0.63
CA GLY A 82 -20.34 4.22 0.78
C GLY A 82 -19.20 3.22 0.91
N GLN A 83 -19.45 2.13 1.60
CA GLN A 83 -18.53 1.00 1.63
C GLN A 83 -18.50 0.31 0.27
N ARG A 84 -17.32 0.11 -0.26
CA ARG A 84 -17.05 -0.64 -1.47
C ARG A 84 -15.96 -1.66 -1.18
N HIS A 85 -15.92 -2.73 -1.94
CA HIS A 85 -14.85 -3.71 -1.80
C HIS A 85 -13.63 -3.27 -2.63
N HIS A 86 -12.50 -3.17 -1.98
CA HIS A 86 -11.23 -3.02 -2.69
C HIS A 86 -10.78 -4.37 -3.25
N ASN A 87 -10.24 -4.39 -4.48
CA ASN A 87 -10.01 -5.64 -5.19
C ASN A 87 -8.56 -6.09 -5.22
N LEU A 88 -7.59 -5.15 -5.21
CA LEU A 88 -6.17 -5.46 -5.36
C LEU A 88 -5.38 -4.89 -4.17
N PHE A 89 -4.21 -5.42 -3.93
CA PHE A 89 -3.32 -5.02 -2.83
C PHE A 89 -3.93 -5.18 -1.43
N VAL A 90 -4.84 -6.15 -1.29
CA VAL A 90 -5.49 -6.56 -0.01
C VAL A 90 -4.92 -7.89 0.50
N ASP A 91 -4.73 -8.87 -0.38
CA ASP A 91 -4.23 -10.21 -0.04
C ASP A 91 -2.69 -10.28 -0.11
N ALA A 92 -2.04 -10.72 0.96
CA ALA A 92 -0.57 -10.79 1.04
C ALA A 92 0.06 -11.64 -0.06
N ASP A 93 -0.49 -12.83 -0.36
CA ASP A 93 0.02 -13.72 -1.40
C ASP A 93 0.02 -13.07 -2.79
N GLU A 94 -1.03 -12.31 -3.11
CA GLU A 94 -1.15 -11.60 -4.38
C GLU A 94 -0.16 -10.43 -4.47
N ILE A 95 0.02 -9.70 -3.36
CA ILE A 95 0.97 -8.60 -3.27
C ILE A 95 2.40 -9.12 -3.39
N GLN A 96 2.77 -10.17 -2.65
CA GLN A 96 4.08 -10.79 -2.74
C GLN A 96 4.37 -11.24 -4.17
N TRP A 97 3.43 -11.99 -4.77
CA TRP A 97 3.57 -12.43 -6.15
C TRP A 97 3.78 -11.26 -7.12
N PHE A 98 3.05 -10.16 -6.96
CA PHE A 98 3.19 -8.96 -7.80
C PHE A 98 4.58 -8.34 -7.63
N CYS A 99 5.04 -8.17 -6.40
CA CYS A 99 6.37 -7.62 -6.11
C CYS A 99 7.49 -8.47 -6.72
N GLU A 100 7.42 -9.81 -6.53
CA GLU A 100 8.42 -10.75 -7.04
C GLU A 100 8.43 -10.83 -8.57
N THR A 101 7.24 -10.79 -9.19
CA THR A 101 7.11 -10.93 -10.64
C THR A 101 7.60 -9.69 -11.39
N TYR A 102 7.28 -8.50 -10.87
CA TYR A 102 7.53 -7.24 -11.57
C TYR A 102 8.67 -6.40 -10.98
N GLY A 103 9.26 -6.84 -9.87
CA GLY A 103 10.34 -6.10 -9.20
C GLY A 103 9.88 -4.77 -8.61
N VAL A 104 8.60 -4.65 -8.27
CA VAL A 104 7.99 -3.45 -7.69
C VAL A 104 7.96 -3.56 -6.17
N ARG A 105 8.34 -2.50 -5.47
CA ARG A 105 8.14 -2.41 -4.02
C ARG A 105 6.78 -1.80 -3.69
N VAL A 106 6.38 -1.85 -2.42
CA VAL A 106 5.09 -1.31 -1.96
C VAL A 106 5.25 -0.34 -0.80
N CYS A 107 4.24 0.50 -0.62
CA CYS A 107 3.98 1.13 0.66
C CYS A 107 3.15 0.16 1.50
N LEU A 108 3.71 -0.32 2.60
CA LEU A 108 2.99 -1.14 3.57
C LEU A 108 2.25 -0.23 4.55
N ASP A 109 0.96 -0.10 4.33
CA ASP A 109 0.06 0.56 5.27
C ASP A 109 -0.37 -0.42 6.36
N ILE A 110 0.00 -0.11 7.58
CA ILE A 110 -0.18 -0.98 8.75
C ILE A 110 -1.66 -1.14 9.11
N SER A 111 -2.42 -0.04 9.08
CA SER A 111 -3.86 -0.05 9.33
C SER A 111 -4.59 -0.88 8.28
N HIS A 112 -4.37 -0.59 7.01
CA HIS A 112 -5.00 -1.30 5.89
C HIS A 112 -4.73 -2.81 5.94
N SER A 113 -3.49 -3.19 6.20
CA SER A 113 -3.08 -4.59 6.29
C SER A 113 -3.70 -5.28 7.50
N LYS A 114 -3.81 -4.60 8.65
CA LYS A 114 -4.50 -5.12 9.83
C LYS A 114 -5.98 -5.36 9.55
N LEU A 115 -6.68 -4.38 8.93
CA LEU A 115 -8.09 -4.51 8.55
C LEU A 115 -8.30 -5.65 7.54
N ALA A 116 -7.41 -5.81 6.56
CA ALA A 116 -7.46 -6.90 5.59
C ALA A 116 -7.35 -8.27 6.29
N CYS A 117 -6.41 -8.42 7.22
CA CYS A 117 -6.25 -9.64 8.02
C CYS A 117 -7.46 -9.91 8.92
N SER A 118 -8.00 -8.89 9.58
CA SER A 118 -9.22 -9.02 10.40
C SER A 118 -10.42 -9.48 9.58
N HIS A 119 -10.57 -8.97 8.35
CA HIS A 119 -11.66 -9.34 7.44
C HIS A 119 -11.52 -10.77 6.90
N THR A 120 -10.32 -11.19 6.53
CA THR A 120 -10.07 -12.51 5.93
C THR A 120 -9.82 -13.62 6.95
N GLY A 121 -9.53 -13.28 8.20
CA GLY A 121 -9.08 -14.19 9.24
C GLY A 121 -7.61 -14.63 9.07
N ALA A 122 -6.85 -13.93 8.23
CA ALA A 122 -5.43 -14.18 8.04
C ALA A 122 -4.59 -13.66 9.22
N SER A 123 -3.40 -14.22 9.40
CA SER A 123 -2.46 -13.74 10.41
C SER A 123 -1.83 -12.41 9.99
N PHE A 124 -1.94 -11.40 10.84
CA PHE A 124 -1.28 -10.12 10.61
C PHE A 124 0.25 -10.24 10.68
N ASP A 125 0.77 -11.04 11.60
CA ASP A 125 2.20 -11.30 11.70
C ASP A 125 2.75 -11.94 10.42
N GLU A 126 2.03 -12.92 9.86
CA GLU A 126 2.42 -13.56 8.58
C GLU A 126 2.34 -12.56 7.42
N PHE A 127 1.34 -11.69 7.39
CA PHE A 127 1.24 -10.62 6.39
C PHE A 127 2.48 -9.72 6.41
N ILE A 128 2.89 -9.27 7.60
CA ILE A 128 4.09 -8.44 7.78
C ILE A 128 5.38 -9.19 7.37
N GLU A 129 5.48 -10.50 7.68
CA GLU A 129 6.63 -11.32 7.24
C GLU A 129 6.72 -11.42 5.71
N LEU A 130 5.60 -11.61 5.03
CA LEU A 130 5.56 -11.76 3.58
C LEU A 130 5.83 -10.45 2.85
N ILE A 131 5.26 -9.34 3.32
CA ILE A 131 5.31 -8.07 2.60
C ILE A 131 6.48 -7.17 3.03
N GLY A 132 6.95 -7.33 4.27
CA GLY A 132 8.07 -6.54 4.80
C GLY A 132 9.30 -6.48 3.89
N PRO A 133 9.80 -7.60 3.32
CA PRO A 133 10.95 -7.60 2.41
C PRO A 133 10.74 -6.78 1.13
N HIS A 134 9.50 -6.54 0.73
CA HIS A 134 9.12 -5.78 -0.46
C HIS A 134 8.73 -4.32 -0.14
N THR A 135 8.86 -3.90 1.12
CA THR A 135 8.41 -2.58 1.59
C THR A 135 9.46 -1.51 1.34
N ALA A 136 9.07 -0.45 0.65
CA ALA A 136 9.88 0.76 0.46
C ALA A 136 9.53 1.84 1.47
N HIS A 137 8.26 1.93 1.86
CA HIS A 137 7.72 2.95 2.77
C HIS A 137 6.62 2.36 3.66
N LEU A 138 6.42 2.96 4.82
CA LEU A 138 5.41 2.54 5.79
C LEU A 138 4.45 3.70 6.10
N HIS A 139 3.15 3.42 6.10
CA HIS A 139 2.17 4.25 6.78
C HIS A 139 1.89 3.64 8.15
N ILE A 140 2.18 4.40 9.21
CA ILE A 140 2.09 3.92 10.59
C ILE A 140 0.88 4.55 11.27
N VAL A 141 -0.12 3.73 11.51
CA VAL A 141 -1.40 4.15 12.10
C VAL A 141 -2.11 2.93 12.69
N ASP A 142 -2.93 3.12 13.72
CA ASP A 142 -3.64 2.02 14.37
C ASP A 142 -4.96 1.69 13.66
N ALA A 143 -5.52 0.52 13.97
CA ALA A 143 -6.74 0.01 13.38
C ALA A 143 -7.53 -0.86 14.36
N GLU A 144 -8.86 -0.92 14.19
CA GLU A 144 -9.76 -1.76 14.96
C GLU A 144 -10.78 -2.45 14.04
N GLY A 145 -11.02 -3.73 14.29
CA GLY A 145 -12.04 -4.52 13.57
C GLY A 145 -11.74 -4.67 12.08
N VAL A 146 -12.72 -4.35 11.21
CA VAL A 146 -12.62 -4.52 9.75
C VAL A 146 -12.71 -3.20 8.98
N ASP A 147 -13.08 -2.10 9.64
CA ASP A 147 -13.32 -0.77 9.05
C ASP A 147 -12.89 0.40 9.94
N GLY A 148 -12.30 0.14 11.09
CA GLY A 148 -11.74 1.15 12.01
C GLY A 148 -10.35 1.59 11.57
N GLU A 149 -10.28 2.41 10.53
CA GLU A 149 -9.07 2.90 9.88
C GLU A 149 -8.59 4.21 10.51
N GLY A 150 -7.28 4.44 10.54
CA GLY A 150 -6.72 5.76 10.83
C GLY A 150 -6.72 6.17 12.31
N LEU A 151 -6.77 5.23 13.23
CA LEU A 151 -6.81 5.51 14.67
C LEU A 151 -5.46 5.98 15.20
N GLN A 152 -5.50 6.79 16.27
CA GLN A 152 -4.30 7.14 17.02
C GLN A 152 -3.58 5.88 17.51
N ILE A 153 -2.26 5.85 17.45
CA ILE A 153 -1.45 4.74 17.96
C ILE A 153 -1.79 4.47 19.44
N GLY A 154 -2.23 3.26 19.71
CA GLY A 154 -2.66 2.80 21.05
C GLY A 154 -4.16 2.85 21.30
N ASP A 155 -4.97 3.36 20.35
CA ASP A 155 -6.42 3.38 20.44
C ASP A 155 -7.10 2.20 19.70
N GLY A 156 -6.32 1.43 18.91
CA GLY A 156 -6.77 0.26 18.18
C GLY A 156 -6.27 -1.06 18.77
N GLU A 157 -6.14 -2.08 17.89
CA GLU A 157 -5.83 -3.47 18.27
C GLU A 157 -4.39 -3.88 17.98
N ILE A 158 -3.53 -2.99 17.44
CA ILE A 158 -2.18 -3.34 16.99
C ILE A 158 -1.20 -3.31 18.15
N ASP A 159 -0.49 -4.41 18.41
CA ASP A 159 0.67 -4.42 19.31
C ASP A 159 1.88 -3.79 18.60
N PHE A 160 2.01 -2.46 18.71
CA PHE A 160 3.12 -1.73 18.11
C PHE A 160 4.50 -2.11 18.67
N ALA A 161 4.57 -2.65 19.88
CA ALA A 161 5.85 -3.12 20.41
C ALA A 161 6.30 -4.42 19.73
N ALA A 162 5.38 -5.33 19.44
CA ALA A 162 5.65 -6.53 18.65
C ALA A 162 5.94 -6.16 17.18
N LEU A 163 5.09 -5.35 16.58
CA LEU A 163 5.22 -4.87 15.20
C LEU A 163 6.57 -4.17 14.96
N SER A 164 6.99 -3.28 15.85
CA SER A 164 8.28 -2.58 15.72
C SER A 164 9.48 -3.54 15.65
N ARG A 165 9.49 -4.59 16.50
CA ARG A 165 10.54 -5.62 16.46
C ARG A 165 10.53 -6.38 15.14
N GLN A 166 9.35 -6.67 14.62
CA GLN A 166 9.18 -7.37 13.35
C GLN A 166 9.63 -6.50 12.17
N LEU A 167 9.15 -5.26 12.06
CA LEU A 167 9.53 -4.32 10.99
C LEU A 167 11.03 -4.03 10.98
N THR A 168 11.67 -3.90 12.15
CA THR A 168 13.14 -3.73 12.23
C THR A 168 13.89 -4.88 11.56
N ARG A 169 13.32 -6.08 11.53
CA ARG A 169 13.92 -7.26 10.91
C ARG A 169 13.59 -7.38 9.42
N VAL A 170 12.33 -7.16 9.04
CA VAL A 170 11.86 -7.44 7.66
C VAL A 170 11.89 -6.23 6.73
N ALA A 171 11.82 -5.00 7.26
CA ALA A 171 11.82 -3.76 6.50
C ALA A 171 12.75 -2.69 7.12
N PRO A 172 14.04 -3.01 7.42
CA PRO A 172 14.92 -2.16 8.24
C PRO A 172 15.25 -0.80 7.59
N ASN A 173 15.08 -0.68 6.29
CA ASN A 173 15.44 0.53 5.53
C ASN A 173 14.19 1.27 4.99
N ALA A 174 12.98 0.84 5.35
CA ALA A 174 11.77 1.52 4.93
C ALA A 174 11.62 2.86 5.67
N GLY A 175 11.41 3.94 4.93
CA GLY A 175 10.97 5.21 5.50
C GLY A 175 9.54 5.08 6.05
N PHE A 176 9.11 6.01 6.92
CA PHE A 176 7.73 5.95 7.42
C PHE A 176 7.14 7.33 7.67
N ILE A 177 5.82 7.41 7.62
CA ILE A 177 5.02 8.52 8.10
C ILE A 177 3.90 8.03 9.03
N PRO A 178 3.56 8.77 10.10
CA PRO A 178 2.30 8.57 10.82
C PRO A 178 1.14 9.12 9.97
N GLU A 179 0.06 8.34 9.80
CA GLU A 179 -1.11 8.75 9.00
C GLU A 179 -2.41 8.68 9.83
N VAL A 180 -2.46 9.44 10.92
CA VAL A 180 -3.62 9.48 11.82
C VAL A 180 -4.71 10.39 11.25
N TRP A 181 -5.92 9.85 11.09
CA TRP A 181 -7.07 10.56 10.50
C TRP A 181 -8.03 11.11 11.54
N GLN A 182 -7.98 10.57 12.75
CA GLN A 182 -8.85 10.97 13.86
C GLN A 182 -7.98 11.51 14.98
N GLY A 183 -8.02 12.83 15.13
CA GLY A 183 -7.34 13.58 16.19
C GLY A 183 -8.20 14.70 16.72
#